data_f27d70bafb0c383a158e8e7cc2e5d187
#
_entry.id   f27d70bafb0c383a158e8e7cc2e5d187
#
_cell.length_a   1.000
_cell.length_b   1.000
_cell.length_c   1.000
_cell.angle_alpha   90.00
_cell.angle_beta   90.00
_cell.angle_gamma   90.00
#
_symmetry.space_group_name_H-M   'P 1'
#
loop_
_entity.id
_entity.type
_entity.pdbx_description
1 polymer ?
#
loop_
_entity_poly.entity_id
_entity_poly.type
_entity_poly.pdbx_seq_one_letter_code
_entity_poly.pdbx_strand_id
1 'polypeptide(L)'
;MSEVVIVGAARTPIGAFLGGLAPLAAPKLGAIAIRAALERSGIPLDTIDEVYMGNVVQAGVGQAPARQAALGAGLPQSVPCTTVNKVCGSGLKSVMLASSQILAGEARCIVAGGMESMSNAPYLARGLRSGLSLGEHVIEDANLVDGLVDAYGGGHMGLGGEKAAECCSLTREDQDRFAVRSYEKALAAQRSGAFDDEIVTVDVPGRKGVVTTVAKDETPRETSLDALAKLAPAFKPGGTVTAGNASKLNDGAAALVVASAERARELRAAPLARLIAQGQYAREPELFLLAPSGAIRRVLERAGWTIGSVDLFEVNEAFSGIEGVRRELGIPEERFNVNGGAVALGHPIGASGARLLVTLLYALRARGKRRGIVSLCLGGGEAVALAVEAT
;
A
#
# COMPACT_ATOMS: atom_id res chain seq x y z
N MET A 1 0.97 1.02 30.07
CA MET A 1 0.42 1.44 28.77
C MET A 1 -0.06 0.18 28.04
N SER A 2 -1.23 0.25 27.45
CA SER A 2 -1.77 -0.88 26.67
C SER A 2 -0.84 -1.16 25.49
N GLU A 3 -0.44 -2.41 25.32
CA GLU A 3 0.34 -2.86 24.16
C GLU A 3 -0.61 -3.16 22.99
N VAL A 4 -0.26 -2.74 21.78
CA VAL A 4 -1.07 -3.01 20.57
C VAL A 4 -0.38 -4.09 19.74
N VAL A 5 -1.15 -5.08 19.31
CA VAL A 5 -0.68 -6.22 18.54
C VAL A 5 -1.47 -6.40 17.26
N ILE A 6 -0.85 -7.01 16.26
CA ILE A 6 -1.50 -7.48 15.04
C ILE A 6 -1.68 -8.98 15.20
N VAL A 7 -2.91 -9.47 15.04
CA VAL A 7 -3.26 -10.89 15.24
C VAL A 7 -3.74 -11.59 13.97
N GLY A 8 -3.98 -10.85 12.89
CA GLY A 8 -4.32 -11.38 11.58
C GLY A 8 -3.90 -10.43 10.48
N ALA A 9 -3.50 -10.96 9.35
CA ALA A 9 -3.07 -10.18 8.20
C ALA A 9 -3.30 -10.97 6.90
N ALA A 10 -3.83 -10.30 5.88
CA ALA A 10 -4.04 -10.88 4.56
C ALA A 10 -4.05 -9.80 3.47
N ARG A 11 -3.72 -10.19 2.24
CA ARG A 11 -3.90 -9.35 1.05
C ARG A 11 -4.47 -10.16 -0.11
N THR A 12 -5.12 -9.49 -1.03
CA THR A 12 -5.39 -10.06 -2.35
C THR A 12 -4.10 -10.11 -3.18
N PRO A 13 -4.05 -10.85 -4.27
CA PRO A 13 -3.08 -10.55 -5.32
C PRO A 13 -3.19 -9.09 -5.75
N ILE A 14 -2.10 -8.55 -6.30
CA ILE A 14 -2.13 -7.23 -6.96
C ILE A 14 -2.46 -7.47 -8.43
N GLY A 15 -3.65 -7.01 -8.85
CA GLY A 15 -4.09 -7.07 -10.23
C GLY A 15 -3.40 -6.01 -11.09
N ALA A 16 -3.06 -6.35 -12.33
CA ALA A 16 -2.64 -5.37 -13.32
C ALA A 16 -3.81 -4.44 -13.68
N PHE A 17 -3.49 -3.23 -14.14
CA PHE A 17 -4.51 -2.32 -14.65
C PHE A 17 -5.28 -2.97 -15.81
N LEU A 18 -6.59 -3.01 -15.70
CA LEU A 18 -7.51 -3.72 -16.60
C LEU A 18 -7.21 -5.23 -16.70
N GLY A 19 -6.55 -5.82 -15.69
CA GLY A 19 -6.21 -7.24 -15.58
C GLY A 19 -7.30 -8.09 -14.93
N GLY A 20 -6.89 -9.20 -14.33
CA GLY A 20 -7.79 -10.21 -13.79
C GLY A 20 -8.71 -9.73 -12.68
N LEU A 21 -8.30 -8.72 -11.89
CA LEU A 21 -9.12 -8.14 -10.82
C LEU A 21 -10.03 -6.99 -11.28
N ALA A 22 -9.89 -6.50 -12.51
CA ALA A 22 -10.67 -5.37 -13.03
C ALA A 22 -12.20 -5.51 -12.90
N PRO A 23 -12.83 -6.70 -12.96
CA PRO A 23 -14.27 -6.82 -12.77
C PRO A 23 -14.76 -6.52 -11.35
N LEU A 24 -13.85 -6.40 -10.36
CA LEU A 24 -14.19 -6.21 -8.95
C LEU A 24 -13.94 -4.76 -8.49
N ALA A 25 -14.98 -4.13 -7.96
CA ALA A 25 -14.85 -2.83 -7.31
C ALA A 25 -14.02 -2.92 -6.01
N ALA A 26 -13.39 -1.81 -5.62
CA ALA A 26 -12.54 -1.74 -4.43
C ALA A 26 -13.18 -2.33 -3.15
N PRO A 27 -14.46 -2.08 -2.79
CA PRO A 27 -15.08 -2.66 -1.61
C PRO A 27 -15.20 -4.19 -1.67
N LYS A 28 -15.32 -4.78 -2.87
CA LYS A 28 -15.34 -6.25 -3.03
C LYS A 28 -13.97 -6.87 -2.74
N LEU A 29 -12.91 -6.25 -3.23
CA LEU A 29 -11.54 -6.65 -2.92
C LEU A 29 -11.25 -6.48 -1.42
N GLY A 30 -11.69 -5.34 -0.83
CA GLY A 30 -11.60 -5.08 0.60
C GLY A 30 -12.30 -6.13 1.45
N ALA A 31 -13.50 -6.54 1.05
CA ALA A 31 -14.26 -7.58 1.76
C ALA A 31 -13.52 -8.93 1.80
N ILE A 32 -12.87 -9.30 0.69
CA ILE A 32 -12.07 -10.53 0.60
C ILE A 32 -10.87 -10.47 1.56
N ALA A 33 -10.12 -9.36 1.54
CA ALA A 33 -8.97 -9.18 2.41
C ALA A 33 -9.35 -9.15 3.90
N ILE A 34 -10.44 -8.45 4.26
CA ILE A 34 -10.98 -8.40 5.63
C ILE A 34 -11.34 -9.79 6.11
N ARG A 35 -12.12 -10.54 5.33
CA ARG A 35 -12.54 -11.89 5.68
C ARG A 35 -11.34 -12.80 5.92
N ALA A 36 -10.37 -12.80 5.01
CA ALA A 36 -9.16 -13.62 5.15
C ALA A 36 -8.32 -13.22 6.38
N ALA A 37 -8.18 -11.92 6.68
CA ALA A 37 -7.46 -11.47 7.87
C ALA A 37 -8.16 -11.92 9.17
N LEU A 38 -9.51 -11.87 9.21
CA LEU A 38 -10.31 -12.34 10.33
C LEU A 38 -10.19 -13.86 10.51
N GLU A 39 -10.33 -14.62 9.43
CA GLU A 39 -10.16 -16.09 9.45
C GLU A 39 -8.78 -16.49 9.99
N ARG A 40 -7.72 -15.82 9.53
CA ARG A 40 -6.35 -16.08 10.01
C ARG A 40 -6.12 -15.67 11.45
N SER A 41 -6.85 -14.68 11.95
CA SER A 41 -6.76 -14.26 13.36
C SER A 41 -7.47 -15.20 14.31
N GLY A 42 -8.45 -15.97 13.83
CA GLY A 42 -9.35 -16.78 14.65
C GLY A 42 -10.29 -15.97 15.56
N ILE A 43 -10.37 -14.67 15.37
CA ILE A 43 -11.21 -13.77 16.19
C ILE A 43 -12.65 -13.81 15.69
N PRO A 44 -13.66 -13.98 16.59
CA PRO A 44 -15.07 -13.91 16.24
C PRO A 44 -15.48 -12.52 15.70
N LEU A 45 -16.33 -12.51 14.67
CA LEU A 45 -16.72 -11.28 13.96
C LEU A 45 -17.44 -10.25 14.85
N ASP A 46 -18.18 -10.71 15.84
CA ASP A 46 -18.94 -9.89 16.80
C ASP A 46 -18.06 -9.21 17.87
N THR A 47 -16.76 -9.52 17.86
CA THR A 47 -15.79 -8.90 18.78
C THR A 47 -15.05 -7.73 18.18
N ILE A 48 -15.32 -7.39 16.92
CA ILE A 48 -14.72 -6.25 16.24
C ILE A 48 -15.48 -4.98 16.62
N ASP A 49 -14.75 -4.02 17.16
CA ASP A 49 -15.31 -2.74 17.62
C ASP A 49 -15.48 -1.75 16.47
N GLU A 50 -14.55 -1.72 15.49
CA GLU A 50 -14.55 -0.75 14.40
C GLU A 50 -13.76 -1.24 13.17
N VAL A 51 -14.00 -0.61 12.00
CA VAL A 51 -13.27 -0.90 10.75
C VAL A 51 -12.73 0.40 10.13
N TYR A 52 -11.44 0.44 9.84
CA TYR A 52 -10.79 1.51 9.07
C TYR A 52 -10.23 0.97 7.75
N MET A 53 -10.74 1.44 6.61
CA MET A 53 -10.22 1.04 5.30
C MET A 53 -9.83 2.25 4.46
N GLY A 54 -8.57 2.23 4.00
CA GLY A 54 -8.07 3.19 3.03
C GLY A 54 -8.71 3.00 1.66
N ASN A 55 -9.11 4.09 1.02
CA ASN A 55 -9.53 4.13 -0.39
C ASN A 55 -9.34 5.56 -0.90
N VAL A 56 -8.75 5.74 -2.07
CA VAL A 56 -8.34 7.06 -2.58
C VAL A 56 -9.23 7.52 -3.72
N VAL A 57 -9.34 6.75 -4.79
CA VAL A 57 -10.17 7.08 -5.94
C VAL A 57 -11.60 6.62 -5.67
N GLN A 58 -12.40 7.51 -5.05
CA GLN A 58 -13.71 7.14 -4.51
C GLN A 58 -14.89 7.52 -5.42
N ALA A 59 -14.64 8.23 -6.51
CA ALA A 59 -15.71 8.59 -7.42
C ALA A 59 -16.40 7.34 -7.99
N GLY A 60 -17.74 7.27 -7.88
CA GLY A 60 -18.51 6.14 -8.37
C GLY A 60 -18.47 4.85 -7.53
N VAL A 61 -17.66 4.77 -6.46
CA VAL A 61 -17.56 3.59 -5.59
C VAL A 61 -18.80 3.40 -4.72
N GLY A 62 -19.59 4.45 -4.53
CA GLY A 62 -20.77 4.47 -3.67
C GLY A 62 -20.47 5.02 -2.27
N GLN A 63 -21.50 5.04 -1.41
CA GLN A 63 -21.37 5.58 -0.06
C GLN A 63 -20.51 4.68 0.82
N ALA A 64 -19.64 5.29 1.65
CA ALA A 64 -18.90 4.64 2.72
C ALA A 64 -18.21 3.33 2.28
N PRO A 65 -17.20 3.38 1.38
CA PRO A 65 -16.53 2.20 0.85
C PRO A 65 -16.04 1.20 1.92
N ALA A 66 -15.51 1.69 3.06
CA ALA A 66 -15.11 0.84 4.17
C ALA A 66 -16.28 0.04 4.75
N ARG A 67 -17.46 0.67 4.85
CA ARG A 67 -18.67 -0.01 5.32
C ARG A 67 -19.14 -1.08 4.37
N GLN A 68 -19.08 -0.80 3.05
CA GLN A 68 -19.41 -1.79 2.04
C GLN A 68 -18.48 -3.01 2.15
N ALA A 69 -17.18 -2.79 2.34
CA ALA A 69 -16.20 -3.86 2.51
C ALA A 69 -16.45 -4.67 3.79
N ALA A 70 -16.71 -4.01 4.91
CA ALA A 70 -16.99 -4.65 6.19
C ALA A 70 -18.24 -5.55 6.15
N LEU A 71 -19.35 -5.04 5.63
CA LEU A 71 -20.58 -5.82 5.48
C LEU A 71 -20.41 -6.95 4.45
N GLY A 72 -19.70 -6.70 3.36
CA GLY A 72 -19.34 -7.72 2.36
C GLY A 72 -18.45 -8.83 2.93
N ALA A 73 -17.65 -8.55 3.95
CA ALA A 73 -16.87 -9.53 4.69
C ALA A 73 -17.70 -10.35 5.70
N GLY A 74 -18.91 -9.94 6.00
CA GLY A 74 -19.81 -10.61 6.95
C GLY A 74 -19.77 -10.03 8.36
N LEU A 75 -19.15 -8.88 8.58
CA LEU A 75 -19.17 -8.21 9.88
C LEU A 75 -20.59 -7.77 10.25
N PRO A 76 -20.93 -7.75 11.55
CA PRO A 76 -22.22 -7.29 12.03
C PRO A 76 -22.54 -5.85 11.61
N GLN A 77 -23.84 -5.56 11.38
CA GLN A 77 -24.27 -4.20 11.02
C GLN A 77 -24.05 -3.17 12.15
N SER A 78 -23.83 -3.63 13.36
CA SER A 78 -23.52 -2.78 14.53
C SER A 78 -22.10 -2.21 14.51
N VAL A 79 -21.16 -2.78 13.70
CA VAL A 79 -19.77 -2.35 13.66
C VAL A 79 -19.65 -1.06 12.86
N PRO A 80 -19.23 0.08 13.44
CA PRO A 80 -18.99 1.32 12.73
C PRO A 80 -17.78 1.19 11.79
N CYS A 81 -17.77 1.97 10.70
CA CYS A 81 -16.74 1.88 9.68
C CYS A 81 -16.36 3.27 9.18
N THR A 82 -15.06 3.51 8.99
CA THR A 82 -14.52 4.78 8.46
C THR A 82 -13.64 4.53 7.24
N THR A 83 -13.94 5.25 6.16
CA THR A 83 -13.06 5.28 4.98
C THR A 83 -12.00 6.36 5.17
N VAL A 84 -10.73 5.98 5.00
CA VAL A 84 -9.57 6.86 5.20
C VAL A 84 -8.97 7.23 3.84
N ASN A 85 -8.80 8.52 3.58
CA ASN A 85 -8.01 8.99 2.46
C ASN A 85 -6.82 9.82 2.97
N LYS A 86 -5.64 9.29 2.79
CA LYS A 86 -4.34 9.95 2.96
C LYS A 86 -3.44 9.56 1.79
N VAL A 87 -3.98 9.67 0.59
CA VAL A 87 -3.35 9.28 -0.68
C VAL A 87 -2.70 7.88 -0.56
N CYS A 88 -1.48 7.68 -1.02
CA CYS A 88 -0.78 6.39 -0.99
C CYS A 88 -0.67 5.76 0.41
N GLY A 89 -0.70 6.60 1.45
CA GLY A 89 -0.59 6.18 2.85
C GLY A 89 -1.88 5.69 3.50
N SER A 90 -3.02 5.74 2.82
CA SER A 90 -4.34 5.48 3.40
C SER A 90 -4.41 4.16 4.16
N GLY A 91 -3.91 3.08 3.57
CA GLY A 91 -3.93 1.75 4.20
C GLY A 91 -3.07 1.65 5.46
N LEU A 92 -1.87 2.25 5.48
CA LEU A 92 -1.03 2.27 6.67
C LEU A 92 -1.58 3.24 7.72
N LYS A 93 -2.14 4.38 7.29
CA LYS A 93 -2.79 5.34 8.19
C LYS A 93 -3.99 4.73 8.89
N SER A 94 -4.74 3.86 8.25
CA SER A 94 -5.83 3.09 8.88
C SER A 94 -5.33 2.27 10.07
N VAL A 95 -4.19 1.57 9.91
CA VAL A 95 -3.56 0.81 11.01
C VAL A 95 -3.05 1.73 12.12
N MET A 96 -2.48 2.89 11.76
CA MET A 96 -2.01 3.89 12.73
C MET A 96 -3.18 4.48 13.54
N LEU A 97 -4.33 4.72 12.91
CA LEU A 97 -5.56 5.18 13.58
C LEU A 97 -6.10 4.10 14.52
N ALA A 98 -6.17 2.85 14.06
CA ALA A 98 -6.58 1.72 14.89
C ALA A 98 -5.70 1.59 16.15
N SER A 99 -4.37 1.67 15.99
CA SER A 99 -3.45 1.67 17.12
C SER A 99 -3.71 2.84 18.09
N SER A 100 -3.97 4.04 17.57
CA SER A 100 -4.24 5.21 18.41
C SER A 100 -5.54 5.07 19.19
N GLN A 101 -6.62 4.54 18.60
CA GLN A 101 -7.89 4.29 19.27
C GLN A 101 -7.78 3.24 20.38
N ILE A 102 -7.03 2.17 20.12
CA ILE A 102 -6.78 1.13 21.13
C ILE A 102 -5.96 1.70 22.29
N LEU A 103 -4.93 2.51 22.02
CA LEU A 103 -4.12 3.15 23.07
C LEU A 103 -4.94 4.18 23.88
N ALA A 104 -5.91 4.85 23.26
CA ALA A 104 -6.83 5.77 23.93
C ALA A 104 -7.89 5.04 24.78
N GLY A 105 -8.05 3.73 24.61
CA GLY A 105 -9.07 2.94 25.32
C GLY A 105 -10.47 3.01 24.70
N GLU A 106 -10.62 3.62 23.52
CA GLU A 106 -11.91 3.78 22.82
C GLU A 106 -12.34 2.47 22.10
N ALA A 107 -11.40 1.60 21.77
CA ALA A 107 -11.63 0.30 21.16
C ALA A 107 -10.62 -0.73 21.64
N ARG A 108 -10.92 -2.01 21.46
CA ARG A 108 -10.06 -3.12 21.88
C ARG A 108 -9.62 -4.02 20.73
N CYS A 109 -10.43 -4.08 19.64
CA CYS A 109 -10.14 -4.87 18.45
C CYS A 109 -10.70 -4.20 17.19
N ILE A 110 -9.84 -3.86 16.24
CA ILE A 110 -10.18 -3.09 15.05
C ILE A 110 -9.64 -3.82 13.81
N VAL A 111 -10.45 -3.88 12.75
CA VAL A 111 -9.96 -4.24 11.42
C VAL A 111 -9.45 -2.98 10.73
N ALA A 112 -8.21 -2.99 10.26
CA ALA A 112 -7.61 -1.86 9.57
C ALA A 112 -6.90 -2.30 8.29
N GLY A 113 -7.04 -1.52 7.22
CA GLY A 113 -6.45 -1.90 5.95
C GLY A 113 -6.65 -0.87 4.86
N GLY A 114 -6.65 -1.33 3.61
CA GLY A 114 -6.93 -0.49 2.47
C GLY A 114 -7.28 -1.31 1.24
N MET A 115 -7.93 -0.66 0.29
CA MET A 115 -8.42 -1.24 -0.95
C MET A 115 -8.38 -0.20 -2.04
N GLU A 116 -8.16 -0.63 -3.28
CA GLU A 116 -8.25 0.24 -4.46
C GLU A 116 -8.60 -0.60 -5.68
N SER A 117 -9.36 -0.02 -6.58
CA SER A 117 -9.58 -0.56 -7.92
C SER A 117 -9.41 0.59 -8.92
N MET A 118 -8.18 0.75 -9.39
CA MET A 118 -7.85 1.82 -10.33
C MET A 118 -8.41 1.51 -11.72
N SER A 119 -8.66 0.24 -12.03
CA SER A 119 -9.33 -0.20 -13.25
C SER A 119 -10.79 0.28 -13.33
N ASN A 120 -11.44 0.51 -12.18
CA ASN A 120 -12.84 0.97 -12.10
C ASN A 120 -12.99 2.47 -11.83
N ALA A 121 -11.89 3.22 -11.84
CA ALA A 121 -11.94 4.67 -11.69
C ALA A 121 -12.70 5.29 -12.88
N PRO A 122 -13.72 6.14 -12.65
CA PRO A 122 -14.51 6.73 -13.72
C PRO A 122 -13.79 7.90 -14.37
N TYR A 123 -14.30 8.31 -15.54
CA TYR A 123 -14.03 9.62 -16.08
C TYR A 123 -15.03 10.66 -15.54
N LEU A 124 -14.55 11.86 -15.29
CA LEU A 124 -15.29 12.98 -14.69
C LEU A 124 -15.58 14.03 -15.75
N ALA A 125 -16.83 14.43 -15.87
CA ALA A 125 -17.23 15.54 -16.71
C ALA A 125 -17.66 16.73 -15.83
N ARG A 126 -16.79 17.72 -15.66
CA ARG A 126 -17.07 18.91 -14.85
C ARG A 126 -18.03 19.85 -15.58
N GLY A 127 -18.80 20.61 -14.83
CA GLY A 127 -19.72 21.63 -15.37
C GLY A 127 -21.06 21.11 -15.90
N LEU A 128 -21.23 19.80 -16.10
CA LEU A 128 -22.49 19.22 -16.61
C LEU A 128 -23.73 19.60 -15.79
N ARG A 129 -23.58 19.77 -14.48
CA ARG A 129 -24.72 20.12 -13.59
C ARG A 129 -25.30 21.51 -13.90
N SER A 130 -24.49 22.45 -14.35
CA SER A 130 -24.91 23.80 -14.74
C SER A 130 -25.15 23.95 -16.24
N GLY A 131 -25.02 22.86 -17.01
CA GLY A 131 -25.08 22.87 -18.46
C GLY A 131 -23.72 23.15 -19.12
N LEU A 132 -23.55 22.69 -20.34
CA LEU A 132 -22.33 22.92 -21.13
C LEU A 132 -22.61 24.03 -22.17
N SER A 133 -21.64 24.93 -22.33
CA SER A 133 -21.66 25.92 -23.40
C SER A 133 -21.38 25.28 -24.79
N LEU A 134 -21.62 26.01 -25.86
CA LEU A 134 -21.24 25.57 -27.20
C LEU A 134 -19.71 25.39 -27.26
N GLY A 135 -19.24 24.26 -27.81
CA GLY A 135 -17.81 23.95 -27.98
C GLY A 135 -17.41 22.59 -27.47
N GLU A 136 -16.12 22.27 -27.49
CA GLU A 136 -15.55 21.05 -26.99
C GLU A 136 -15.46 21.06 -25.46
N HIS A 137 -15.62 19.89 -24.84
CA HIS A 137 -15.51 19.68 -23.39
C HIS A 137 -14.63 18.50 -23.10
N VAL A 138 -13.79 18.62 -22.06
CA VAL A 138 -12.85 17.58 -21.62
C VAL A 138 -13.53 16.70 -20.58
N ILE A 139 -13.31 15.39 -20.67
CA ILE A 139 -13.52 14.44 -19.59
C ILE A 139 -12.17 14.12 -18.94
N GLU A 140 -12.10 14.04 -17.60
CA GLU A 140 -10.88 13.86 -16.83
C GLU A 140 -10.85 12.46 -16.22
N ASP A 141 -9.72 11.77 -16.30
CA ASP A 141 -9.54 10.46 -15.63
C ASP A 141 -9.41 10.66 -14.11
N ALA A 142 -10.29 10.05 -13.32
CA ALA A 142 -10.26 10.15 -11.88
C ALA A 142 -8.96 9.60 -11.26
N ASN A 143 -8.30 8.62 -11.89
CA ASN A 143 -6.97 8.18 -11.45
C ASN A 143 -5.95 9.31 -11.49
N LEU A 144 -6.01 10.15 -12.53
CA LEU A 144 -5.12 11.29 -12.66
C LEU A 144 -5.47 12.39 -11.66
N VAL A 145 -6.73 12.82 -11.65
CA VAL A 145 -7.16 14.00 -10.88
C VAL A 145 -7.06 13.78 -9.37
N ASP A 146 -7.50 12.61 -8.91
CA ASP A 146 -7.61 12.33 -7.47
C ASP A 146 -6.40 11.55 -6.91
N GLY A 147 -5.56 10.99 -7.79
CA GLY A 147 -4.49 10.09 -7.37
C GLY A 147 -3.07 10.44 -7.85
N LEU A 148 -2.92 10.93 -9.09
CA LEU A 148 -1.61 10.97 -9.76
C LEU A 148 -1.16 12.37 -10.22
N VAL A 149 -2.01 13.38 -10.11
CA VAL A 149 -1.66 14.77 -10.37
C VAL A 149 -1.56 15.51 -9.05
N ASP A 150 -0.43 16.20 -8.86
CA ASP A 150 -0.20 17.01 -7.67
C ASP A 150 -1.16 18.21 -7.62
N ALA A 151 -1.88 18.35 -6.51
CA ALA A 151 -2.87 19.40 -6.31
C ALA A 151 -2.24 20.80 -6.10
N TYR A 152 -0.94 20.86 -5.90
CA TYR A 152 -0.20 22.09 -5.56
C TYR A 152 0.54 22.70 -6.79
N GLY A 153 0.22 22.21 -8.00
CA GLY A 153 0.77 22.73 -9.24
C GLY A 153 2.01 22.01 -9.77
N GLY A 154 2.44 20.92 -9.13
CA GLY A 154 3.62 20.14 -9.53
C GLY A 154 3.40 19.23 -10.75
N GLY A 155 2.19 19.13 -11.27
CA GLY A 155 1.85 18.25 -12.40
C GLY A 155 1.78 16.78 -12.01
N HIS A 156 2.06 15.86 -12.94
CA HIS A 156 2.01 14.43 -12.66
C HIS A 156 3.05 14.01 -11.62
N MET A 157 2.69 13.11 -10.70
CA MET A 157 3.58 12.63 -9.61
C MET A 157 4.93 12.10 -10.11
N GLY A 158 5.02 11.65 -11.36
CA GLY A 158 6.28 11.26 -11.99
C GLY A 158 7.31 12.38 -12.09
N LEU A 159 6.87 13.66 -12.16
CA LEU A 159 7.77 14.81 -12.11
C LEU A 159 8.44 14.97 -10.73
N GLY A 160 7.73 14.64 -9.65
CA GLY A 160 8.34 14.53 -8.32
C GLY A 160 9.33 13.36 -8.23
N GLY A 161 9.09 12.27 -8.97
CA GLY A 161 10.06 11.19 -9.15
C GLY A 161 11.36 11.66 -9.80
N GLU A 162 11.24 12.47 -10.87
CA GLU A 162 12.39 13.12 -11.53
C GLU A 162 13.13 14.07 -10.56
N LYS A 163 12.37 14.87 -9.81
CA LYS A 163 12.94 15.82 -8.84
C LYS A 163 13.72 15.11 -7.73
N ALA A 164 13.19 14.00 -7.22
CA ALA A 164 13.88 13.19 -6.22
C ALA A 164 15.18 12.59 -6.78
N ALA A 165 15.16 12.12 -8.03
CA ALA A 165 16.36 11.61 -8.70
C ALA A 165 17.44 12.70 -8.85
N GLU A 166 17.05 13.91 -9.25
CA GLU A 166 17.95 15.08 -9.32
C GLU A 166 18.57 15.38 -7.95
N CYS A 167 17.74 15.51 -6.90
CA CYS A 167 18.20 15.83 -5.55
C CYS A 167 19.17 14.80 -4.98
N CYS A 168 19.01 13.52 -5.34
CA CYS A 168 19.85 12.42 -4.87
C CYS A 168 20.96 12.05 -5.85
N SER A 169 21.14 12.80 -6.96
CA SER A 169 22.10 12.53 -8.01
C SER A 169 22.01 11.09 -8.57
N LEU A 170 20.77 10.58 -8.67
CA LEU A 170 20.49 9.27 -9.24
C LEU A 170 20.43 9.37 -10.76
N THR A 171 21.29 8.61 -11.43
CA THR A 171 21.28 8.49 -12.88
C THR A 171 20.08 7.65 -13.36
N ARG A 172 19.80 7.67 -14.66
CA ARG A 172 18.85 6.76 -15.29
C ARG A 172 19.24 5.30 -15.03
N GLU A 173 20.52 4.98 -15.14
CA GLU A 173 21.03 3.62 -14.90
C GLU A 173 20.86 3.19 -13.45
N ASP A 174 21.09 4.06 -12.46
CA ASP A 174 20.81 3.76 -11.05
C ASP A 174 19.36 3.33 -10.84
N GLN A 175 18.43 4.08 -11.44
CA GLN A 175 16.99 3.81 -11.33
C GLN A 175 16.58 2.52 -12.05
N ASP A 176 17.15 2.26 -13.24
CA ASP A 176 16.88 1.02 -13.97
C ASP A 176 17.48 -0.20 -13.24
N ARG A 177 18.67 -0.09 -12.64
CA ARG A 177 19.25 -1.14 -11.77
C ARG A 177 18.38 -1.43 -10.56
N PHE A 178 17.85 -0.39 -9.91
CA PHE A 178 16.91 -0.54 -8.81
C PHE A 178 15.65 -1.30 -9.26
N ALA A 179 15.09 -0.92 -10.40
CA ALA A 179 13.91 -1.57 -10.96
C ALA A 179 14.17 -3.05 -11.28
N VAL A 180 15.28 -3.38 -11.95
CA VAL A 180 15.65 -4.78 -12.25
C VAL A 180 15.69 -5.61 -10.97
N ARG A 181 16.37 -5.10 -9.91
CA ARG A 181 16.42 -5.78 -8.62
C ARG A 181 15.03 -6.00 -7.99
N SER A 182 14.15 -5.01 -8.10
CA SER A 182 12.76 -5.15 -7.61
C SER A 182 12.03 -6.27 -8.35
N TYR A 183 12.14 -6.34 -9.68
CA TYR A 183 11.57 -7.43 -10.48
C TYR A 183 12.18 -8.80 -10.15
N GLU A 184 13.49 -8.89 -10.04
CA GLU A 184 14.19 -10.14 -9.70
C GLU A 184 13.74 -10.67 -8.33
N LYS A 185 13.69 -9.79 -7.31
CA LYS A 185 13.22 -10.15 -5.96
C LYS A 185 11.75 -10.59 -5.98
N ALA A 186 10.87 -9.88 -6.69
CA ALA A 186 9.45 -10.22 -6.78
C ALA A 186 9.24 -11.58 -7.48
N LEU A 187 9.92 -11.83 -8.59
CA LEU A 187 9.85 -13.11 -9.29
C LEU A 187 10.44 -14.26 -8.46
N ALA A 188 11.54 -14.01 -7.75
CA ALA A 188 12.12 -15.01 -6.84
C ALA A 188 11.15 -15.34 -5.70
N ALA A 189 10.51 -14.32 -5.10
CA ALA A 189 9.49 -14.50 -4.06
C ALA A 189 8.27 -15.28 -4.56
N GLN A 190 7.76 -14.97 -5.77
CA GLN A 190 6.67 -15.75 -6.37
C GLN A 190 7.05 -17.21 -6.64
N ARG A 191 8.26 -17.46 -7.15
CA ARG A 191 8.73 -18.81 -7.45
C ARG A 191 8.98 -19.65 -6.21
N SER A 192 9.44 -19.04 -5.13
CA SER A 192 9.70 -19.72 -3.85
C SER A 192 8.47 -19.88 -2.96
N GLY A 193 7.30 -19.35 -3.36
CA GLY A 193 6.09 -19.37 -2.53
C GLY A 193 6.12 -18.40 -1.35
N ALA A 194 7.02 -17.40 -1.35
CA ALA A 194 7.17 -16.44 -0.24
C ALA A 194 5.91 -15.58 0.01
N PHE A 195 4.99 -15.52 -0.95
CA PHE A 195 3.72 -14.81 -0.84
C PHE A 195 2.53 -15.71 -0.52
N ASP A 196 2.69 -17.04 -0.47
CA ASP A 196 1.56 -17.98 -0.37
C ASP A 196 0.80 -17.80 0.96
N ASP A 197 1.51 -17.55 2.05
CA ASP A 197 0.89 -17.31 3.37
C ASP A 197 0.18 -15.94 3.48
N GLU A 198 0.58 -14.93 2.70
CA GLU A 198 -0.01 -13.59 2.79
C GLU A 198 -1.16 -13.37 1.81
N ILE A 199 -1.13 -14.01 0.64
CA ILE A 199 -2.16 -13.87 -0.39
C ILE A 199 -3.39 -14.72 -0.05
N VAL A 200 -4.58 -14.15 -0.28
CA VAL A 200 -5.84 -14.87 -0.40
C VAL A 200 -6.25 -14.85 -1.87
N THR A 201 -6.58 -16.01 -2.42
CA THR A 201 -7.06 -16.13 -3.80
C THR A 201 -8.37 -15.38 -4.00
N VAL A 202 -8.57 -14.84 -5.20
CA VAL A 202 -9.77 -14.08 -5.55
C VAL A 202 -10.49 -14.76 -6.70
N ASP A 203 -11.71 -15.20 -6.45
CA ASP A 203 -12.59 -15.72 -7.47
C ASP A 203 -13.34 -14.58 -8.14
N VAL A 204 -13.09 -14.40 -9.43
CA VAL A 204 -13.65 -13.33 -10.25
C VAL A 204 -14.75 -13.90 -11.13
N PRO A 205 -16.02 -13.46 -10.95
CA PRO A 205 -17.12 -13.88 -11.80
C PRO A 205 -16.93 -13.38 -13.23
N GLY A 206 -16.97 -14.29 -14.18
CA GLY A 206 -16.89 -13.99 -15.61
C GLY A 206 -18.24 -14.18 -16.31
N ARG A 207 -18.23 -14.02 -17.63
CA ARG A 207 -19.44 -14.22 -18.45
C ARG A 207 -19.90 -15.69 -18.38
N LYS A 208 -21.22 -15.88 -18.46
CA LYS A 208 -21.89 -17.22 -18.49
C LYS A 208 -21.58 -18.12 -17.28
N GLY A 209 -21.31 -17.51 -16.11
CA GLY A 209 -21.04 -18.26 -14.87
C GLY A 209 -19.65 -18.87 -14.77
N VAL A 210 -18.74 -18.57 -15.69
CA VAL A 210 -17.33 -18.95 -15.58
C VAL A 210 -16.71 -18.14 -14.45
N VAL A 211 -15.97 -18.81 -13.57
CA VAL A 211 -15.20 -18.16 -12.51
C VAL A 211 -13.71 -18.29 -12.84
N THR A 212 -12.98 -17.20 -12.77
CA THR A 212 -11.52 -17.19 -12.93
C THR A 212 -10.89 -16.90 -11.57
N THR A 213 -10.02 -17.78 -11.11
CA THR A 213 -9.29 -17.56 -9.84
C THR A 213 -7.98 -16.83 -10.09
N VAL A 214 -7.80 -15.67 -9.48
CA VAL A 214 -6.54 -14.93 -9.46
C VAL A 214 -5.83 -15.24 -8.15
N ALA A 215 -4.66 -15.87 -8.24
CA ALA A 215 -3.91 -16.39 -7.08
C ALA A 215 -2.52 -15.77 -6.91
N LYS A 216 -2.05 -14.98 -7.88
CA LYS A 216 -0.70 -14.39 -7.91
C LYS A 216 -0.75 -12.94 -8.35
N ASP A 217 0.23 -12.17 -7.91
CA ASP A 217 0.45 -10.81 -8.42
C ASP A 217 0.72 -10.86 -9.93
N GLU A 218 0.00 -10.05 -10.71
CA GLU A 218 0.00 -10.11 -12.17
C GLU A 218 1.11 -9.30 -12.84
N THR A 219 1.68 -8.33 -12.09
CA THR A 219 2.59 -7.33 -12.66
C THR A 219 4.06 -7.79 -12.78
N PRO A 220 4.61 -8.67 -11.90
CA PRO A 220 6.00 -9.10 -11.97
C PRO A 220 6.31 -9.80 -13.31
N ARG A 221 7.39 -9.37 -13.94
CA ARG A 221 7.84 -9.92 -15.24
C ARG A 221 9.35 -9.95 -15.33
N GLU A 222 9.88 -10.82 -16.16
CA GLU A 222 11.29 -10.79 -16.49
C GLU A 222 11.66 -9.51 -17.24
N THR A 223 12.77 -8.92 -16.87
CA THR A 223 13.32 -7.71 -17.49
C THR A 223 14.84 -7.69 -17.36
N SER A 224 15.48 -6.76 -18.04
CA SER A 224 16.93 -6.55 -17.96
C SER A 224 17.27 -5.07 -18.09
N LEU A 225 18.51 -4.70 -17.73
CA LEU A 225 19.00 -3.33 -17.93
C LEU A 225 18.89 -2.90 -19.38
N ASP A 226 19.28 -3.79 -20.33
CA ASP A 226 19.20 -3.50 -21.76
C ASP A 226 17.76 -3.29 -22.24
N ALA A 227 16.80 -3.99 -21.65
CA ALA A 227 15.39 -3.81 -21.98
C ALA A 227 14.85 -2.47 -21.42
N LEU A 228 15.21 -2.14 -20.18
CA LEU A 228 14.79 -0.88 -19.55
C LEU A 228 15.45 0.33 -20.19
N ALA A 229 16.73 0.25 -20.56
CA ALA A 229 17.45 1.34 -21.21
C ALA A 229 16.80 1.83 -22.52
N LYS A 230 16.07 0.95 -23.22
CA LYS A 230 15.35 1.28 -24.47
C LYS A 230 14.05 2.06 -24.26
N LEU A 231 13.58 2.16 -23.03
CA LEU A 231 12.33 2.85 -22.74
C LEU A 231 12.53 4.37 -22.75
N ALA A 232 11.61 5.07 -23.41
CA ALA A 232 11.60 6.53 -23.38
C ALA A 232 11.21 7.07 -21.99
N PRO A 233 11.70 8.25 -21.58
CA PRO A 233 11.19 8.97 -20.43
C PRO A 233 9.68 9.19 -20.52
N ALA A 234 8.97 8.97 -19.41
CA ALA A 234 7.50 8.98 -19.40
C ALA A 234 6.89 10.36 -19.06
N PHE A 235 7.61 11.22 -18.33
CA PHE A 235 7.00 12.42 -17.72
C PHE A 235 7.59 13.73 -18.21
N LYS A 236 8.84 13.76 -18.64
CA LYS A 236 9.46 14.95 -19.25
C LYS A 236 10.48 14.55 -20.33
N PRO A 237 10.68 15.36 -21.38
CA PRO A 237 11.79 15.16 -22.33
C PRO A 237 13.14 15.15 -21.61
N GLY A 238 14.00 14.20 -21.94
CA GLY A 238 15.32 14.04 -21.31
C GLY A 238 15.27 13.60 -19.84
N GLY A 239 14.11 13.17 -19.34
CA GLY A 239 13.93 12.65 -17.99
C GLY A 239 14.54 11.26 -17.82
N THR A 240 14.47 10.76 -16.58
CA THR A 240 15.08 9.50 -16.16
C THR A 240 14.04 8.47 -15.71
N VAL A 241 12.82 8.92 -15.41
CA VAL A 241 11.70 8.05 -15.00
C VAL A 241 10.97 7.51 -16.24
N THR A 242 10.79 6.20 -16.27
CA THR A 242 10.15 5.47 -17.39
C THR A 242 9.04 4.56 -16.90
N ALA A 243 8.26 4.00 -17.81
CA ALA A 243 7.28 2.95 -17.49
C ALA A 243 7.90 1.67 -16.90
N GLY A 244 9.21 1.49 -17.03
CA GLY A 244 9.94 0.32 -16.50
C GLY A 244 10.44 0.50 -15.07
N ASN A 245 10.71 1.75 -14.64
CA ASN A 245 11.28 2.08 -13.34
C ASN A 245 10.31 2.90 -12.45
N ALA A 246 9.03 2.96 -12.82
CA ALA A 246 7.91 3.50 -12.05
C ALA A 246 6.95 2.39 -11.64
N SER A 247 6.22 2.59 -10.54
CA SER A 247 5.06 1.74 -10.20
C SER A 247 3.94 1.91 -11.23
N LYS A 248 2.96 1.02 -11.18
CA LYS A 248 1.86 0.96 -12.15
C LYS A 248 0.52 1.19 -11.47
N LEU A 249 -0.52 1.47 -12.28
CA LEU A 249 -1.91 1.43 -11.87
C LEU A 249 -2.30 -0.03 -11.56
N ASN A 250 -2.95 -0.26 -10.46
CA ASN A 250 -3.25 -1.62 -10.01
C ASN A 250 -4.55 -1.68 -9.21
N ASP A 251 -5.05 -2.90 -9.07
CA ASP A 251 -6.19 -3.25 -8.23
C ASP A 251 -5.71 -4.14 -7.08
N GLY A 252 -6.26 -3.98 -5.88
CA GLY A 252 -5.92 -4.85 -4.77
C GLY A 252 -6.42 -4.35 -3.43
N ALA A 253 -6.31 -5.20 -2.42
CA ALA A 253 -6.66 -4.88 -1.04
C ALA A 253 -5.77 -5.62 -0.04
N ALA A 254 -5.62 -5.06 1.15
CA ALA A 254 -4.97 -5.69 2.28
C ALA A 254 -5.67 -5.29 3.58
N ALA A 255 -5.76 -6.21 4.53
CA ALA A 255 -6.38 -5.99 5.82
C ALA A 255 -5.59 -6.66 6.94
N LEU A 256 -5.66 -6.05 8.11
CA LEU A 256 -5.03 -6.52 9.34
C LEU A 256 -6.06 -6.46 10.48
N VAL A 257 -5.96 -7.38 11.43
CA VAL A 257 -6.71 -7.34 12.69
C VAL A 257 -5.76 -6.84 13.76
N VAL A 258 -6.09 -5.68 14.32
CA VAL A 258 -5.30 -4.96 15.33
C VAL A 258 -6.04 -5.01 16.65
N ALA A 259 -5.39 -5.44 17.72
CA ALA A 259 -6.03 -5.57 19.02
C ALA A 259 -5.13 -5.07 20.16
N SER A 260 -5.74 -4.77 21.32
CA SER A 260 -4.94 -4.67 22.54
C SER A 260 -4.38 -6.04 22.88
N ALA A 261 -3.18 -6.10 23.46
CA ALA A 261 -2.57 -7.37 23.87
C ALA A 261 -3.44 -8.11 24.91
N GLU A 262 -4.19 -7.38 25.73
CA GLU A 262 -5.17 -7.96 26.67
C GLU A 262 -6.31 -8.65 25.90
N ARG A 263 -6.90 -7.95 24.93
CA ARG A 263 -8.01 -8.50 24.12
C ARG A 263 -7.56 -9.71 23.30
N ALA A 264 -6.37 -9.66 22.72
CA ALA A 264 -5.80 -10.80 22.01
C ALA A 264 -5.67 -12.04 22.92
N ARG A 265 -5.21 -11.87 24.16
CA ARG A 265 -5.14 -12.95 25.15
C ARG A 265 -6.52 -13.50 25.54
N GLU A 266 -7.49 -12.64 25.80
CA GLU A 266 -8.89 -13.04 26.08
C GLU A 266 -9.45 -13.92 24.98
N LEU A 267 -9.21 -13.51 23.72
CA LEU A 267 -9.70 -14.20 22.51
C LEU A 267 -8.79 -15.36 22.08
N ARG A 268 -7.69 -15.62 22.79
CA ARG A 268 -6.68 -16.64 22.46
C ARG A 268 -6.12 -16.49 21.04
N ALA A 269 -6.07 -15.26 20.54
CA ALA A 269 -5.47 -14.94 19.23
C ALA A 269 -3.96 -14.76 19.38
N ALA A 270 -3.18 -15.49 18.58
CA ALA A 270 -1.73 -15.41 18.60
C ALA A 270 -1.25 -14.13 17.88
N PRO A 271 -0.47 -13.27 18.54
CA PRO A 271 0.08 -12.10 17.87
C PRO A 271 1.08 -12.48 16.77
N LEU A 272 1.01 -11.81 15.63
CA LEU A 272 2.02 -11.84 14.58
C LEU A 272 3.17 -10.87 14.91
N ALA A 273 2.80 -9.69 15.43
CA ALA A 273 3.75 -8.66 15.82
C ALA A 273 3.14 -7.66 16.80
N ARG A 274 4.00 -6.93 17.52
CA ARG A 274 3.66 -5.75 18.30
C ARG A 274 3.87 -4.49 17.48
N LEU A 275 3.00 -3.50 17.62
CA LEU A 275 3.20 -2.16 17.09
C LEU A 275 4.04 -1.35 18.07
N ILE A 276 5.25 -0.98 17.68
CA ILE A 276 6.24 -0.36 18.58
C ILE A 276 6.16 1.16 18.53
N ALA A 277 6.14 1.72 17.33
CA ALA A 277 6.10 3.16 17.12
C ALA A 277 5.48 3.51 15.78
N GLN A 278 4.89 4.69 15.70
CA GLN A 278 4.37 5.26 14.46
C GLN A 278 4.88 6.69 14.27
N GLY A 279 5.07 7.10 13.02
CA GLY A 279 5.56 8.42 12.67
C GLY A 279 4.97 8.95 11.38
N GLN A 280 4.90 10.26 11.29
CA GLN A 280 4.52 10.99 10.08
C GLN A 280 5.54 12.11 9.87
N TYR A 281 5.75 12.46 8.62
CA TYR A 281 6.62 13.56 8.24
C TYR A 281 6.03 14.28 7.03
N ALA A 282 6.26 15.57 6.92
CA ALA A 282 5.87 16.38 5.78
C ALA A 282 7.02 17.28 5.36
N ARG A 283 7.10 17.55 4.08
CA ARG A 283 8.08 18.45 3.43
C ARG A 283 7.45 19.07 2.18
N GLU A 284 8.25 19.68 1.34
CA GLU A 284 7.80 20.28 0.09
C GLU A 284 7.09 19.25 -0.80
N PRO A 285 5.88 19.55 -1.37
CA PRO A 285 5.10 18.60 -2.14
C PRO A 285 5.88 17.95 -3.29
N GLU A 286 6.70 18.70 -4.01
CA GLU A 286 7.52 18.21 -5.12
C GLU A 286 8.60 17.17 -4.71
N LEU A 287 8.97 17.13 -3.42
CA LEU A 287 9.95 16.21 -2.85
C LEU A 287 9.30 15.05 -2.08
N PHE A 288 8.02 14.78 -2.33
CA PHE A 288 7.25 13.76 -1.63
C PHE A 288 7.95 12.40 -1.55
N LEU A 289 8.65 12.01 -2.63
CA LEU A 289 9.31 10.70 -2.72
C LEU A 289 10.44 10.53 -1.69
N LEU A 290 11.01 11.63 -1.18
CA LEU A 290 12.06 11.65 -0.16
C LEU A 290 11.52 11.82 1.27
N ALA A 291 10.22 12.05 1.44
CA ALA A 291 9.61 12.22 2.76
C ALA A 291 9.73 10.99 3.69
N PRO A 292 9.79 9.73 3.18
CA PRO A 292 10.01 8.56 4.04
C PRO A 292 11.25 8.62 4.90
N SER A 293 12.34 9.28 4.48
CA SER A 293 13.53 9.47 5.33
C SER A 293 13.20 10.12 6.67
N GLY A 294 12.38 11.18 6.65
CA GLY A 294 11.97 11.88 7.87
C GLY A 294 11.01 11.05 8.73
N ALA A 295 10.06 10.33 8.11
CA ALA A 295 9.13 9.47 8.84
C ALA A 295 9.85 8.28 9.50
N ILE A 296 10.80 7.65 8.82
CA ILE A 296 11.61 6.54 9.35
C ILE A 296 12.46 7.03 10.52
N ARG A 297 13.15 8.19 10.41
CA ARG A 297 13.92 8.77 11.52
C ARG A 297 13.06 8.99 12.77
N ARG A 298 11.84 9.54 12.61
CA ARG A 298 10.90 9.73 13.73
C ARG A 298 10.48 8.42 14.38
N VAL A 299 10.26 7.39 13.58
CA VAL A 299 9.89 6.07 14.10
C VAL A 299 11.06 5.42 14.84
N LEU A 300 12.27 5.52 14.32
CA LEU A 300 13.49 5.04 14.99
C LEU A 300 13.70 5.72 16.34
N GLU A 301 13.58 7.05 16.38
CA GLU A 301 13.68 7.83 17.61
C GLU A 301 12.64 7.36 18.66
N ARG A 302 11.37 7.27 18.27
CA ARG A 302 10.28 6.85 19.16
C ARG A 302 10.42 5.41 19.64
N ALA A 303 10.96 4.54 18.81
CA ALA A 303 11.20 3.14 19.15
C ALA A 303 12.48 2.94 19.97
N GLY A 304 13.37 3.94 20.05
CA GLY A 304 14.71 3.80 20.61
C GLY A 304 15.61 2.87 19.78
N TRP A 305 15.37 2.84 18.45
CA TRP A 305 16.09 1.96 17.53
C TRP A 305 17.08 2.73 16.66
N THR A 306 18.05 2.01 16.13
CA THR A 306 18.97 2.49 15.09
C THR A 306 18.72 1.73 13.78
N ILE A 307 19.17 2.29 12.65
CA ILE A 307 19.11 1.59 11.35
C ILE A 307 19.73 0.18 11.45
N GLY A 308 20.86 0.05 12.14
CA GLY A 308 21.57 -1.23 12.31
C GLY A 308 20.77 -2.27 13.12
N SER A 309 19.86 -1.83 13.98
CA SER A 309 19.03 -2.71 14.83
C SER A 309 17.73 -3.18 14.16
N VAL A 310 17.40 -2.66 12.97
CA VAL A 310 16.22 -3.06 12.19
C VAL A 310 16.62 -4.15 11.20
N ASP A 311 15.88 -5.25 11.21
CA ASP A 311 16.17 -6.39 10.35
C ASP A 311 15.70 -6.18 8.91
N LEU A 312 14.48 -5.67 8.73
CA LEU A 312 13.86 -5.48 7.40
C LEU A 312 13.18 -4.12 7.29
N PHE A 313 13.25 -3.57 6.09
CA PHE A 313 12.57 -2.33 5.69
C PHE A 313 11.68 -2.61 4.47
N GLU A 314 10.40 -2.29 4.56
CA GLU A 314 9.47 -2.25 3.45
C GLU A 314 9.11 -0.79 3.17
N VAL A 315 9.68 -0.23 2.10
CA VAL A 315 9.45 1.16 1.70
C VAL A 315 8.85 1.20 0.30
N ASN A 316 7.72 1.88 0.15
CA ASN A 316 6.99 1.87 -1.12
C ASN A 316 7.80 2.43 -2.28
N GLU A 317 7.86 1.67 -3.36
CA GLU A 317 8.55 2.02 -4.60
C GLU A 317 7.59 2.72 -5.57
N ALA A 318 7.07 3.90 -5.20
CA ALA A 318 6.23 4.66 -6.15
C ALA A 318 7.01 4.96 -7.44
N PHE A 319 8.29 5.28 -7.30
CA PHE A 319 9.28 5.44 -8.37
C PHE A 319 10.64 4.94 -7.88
N SER A 320 11.50 4.50 -8.78
CA SER A 320 12.85 4.02 -8.43
C SER A 320 13.74 5.08 -7.75
N GLY A 321 13.38 6.35 -7.83
CA GLY A 321 14.02 7.43 -7.07
C GLY A 321 13.97 7.26 -5.55
N ILE A 322 13.15 6.32 -5.02
CA ILE A 322 13.17 5.91 -3.60
C ILE A 322 14.52 5.32 -3.16
N GLU A 323 15.36 4.90 -4.08
CA GLU A 323 16.75 4.51 -3.83
C GLU A 323 17.52 5.64 -3.10
N GLY A 324 17.14 6.91 -3.33
CA GLY A 324 17.68 8.05 -2.59
C GLY A 324 17.45 7.95 -1.09
N VAL A 325 16.25 7.53 -0.67
CA VAL A 325 15.91 7.30 0.75
C VAL A 325 16.77 6.18 1.34
N ARG A 326 16.93 5.06 0.61
CA ARG A 326 17.76 3.94 1.06
C ARG A 326 19.22 4.38 1.27
N ARG A 327 19.79 5.12 0.29
CA ARG A 327 21.16 5.64 0.36
C ARG A 327 21.34 6.66 1.47
N GLU A 328 20.42 7.62 1.61
CA GLU A 328 20.44 8.67 2.64
C GLU A 328 20.43 8.11 4.06
N LEU A 329 19.64 7.05 4.30
CA LEU A 329 19.53 6.40 5.59
C LEU A 329 20.61 5.33 5.84
N GLY A 330 21.41 4.97 4.84
CA GLY A 330 22.39 3.91 4.93
C GLY A 330 21.77 2.53 5.15
N ILE A 331 20.57 2.29 4.61
CA ILE A 331 19.91 0.98 4.74
C ILE A 331 20.59 -0.02 3.81
N PRO A 332 21.08 -1.17 4.32
CA PRO A 332 21.66 -2.22 3.49
C PRO A 332 20.64 -2.76 2.48
N GLU A 333 21.09 -3.01 1.25
CA GLU A 333 20.21 -3.45 0.16
C GLU A 333 19.52 -4.79 0.44
N GLU A 334 20.21 -5.69 1.12
CA GLU A 334 19.70 -7.01 1.51
C GLU A 334 18.61 -6.96 2.61
N ARG A 335 18.39 -5.78 3.22
CA ARG A 335 17.32 -5.55 4.19
C ARG A 335 16.17 -4.72 3.62
N PHE A 336 16.29 -4.23 2.39
CA PHE A 336 15.35 -3.32 1.76
C PHE A 336 14.50 -4.04 0.73
N ASN A 337 13.16 -4.02 0.92
CA ASN A 337 12.17 -4.62 0.00
C ASN A 337 12.61 -6.01 -0.46
N VAL A 338 12.78 -6.91 0.51
CA VAL A 338 13.44 -8.21 0.30
C VAL A 338 12.69 -9.16 -0.62
N ASN A 339 11.40 -8.91 -0.85
CA ASN A 339 10.55 -9.64 -1.79
C ASN A 339 10.17 -8.82 -3.03
N GLY A 340 10.93 -7.77 -3.34
CA GLY A 340 10.58 -6.78 -4.36
C GLY A 340 9.53 -5.79 -3.84
N GLY A 341 9.27 -4.74 -4.60
CA GLY A 341 8.35 -3.67 -4.20
C GLY A 341 7.44 -3.22 -5.33
N ALA A 342 6.83 -2.04 -5.20
CA ALA A 342 5.76 -1.58 -6.06
C ALA A 342 6.17 -1.35 -7.53
N VAL A 343 7.45 -1.15 -7.83
CA VAL A 343 7.93 -1.10 -9.22
C VAL A 343 7.66 -2.42 -9.93
N ALA A 344 7.84 -3.54 -9.25
CA ALA A 344 7.58 -4.87 -9.77
C ALA A 344 6.16 -5.36 -9.48
N LEU A 345 5.69 -5.22 -8.23
CA LEU A 345 4.42 -5.78 -7.75
C LEU A 345 3.21 -4.93 -8.11
N GLY A 346 3.37 -3.59 -8.21
CA GLY A 346 2.28 -2.67 -8.45
C GLY A 346 1.89 -1.83 -7.22
N HIS A 347 1.04 -0.79 -7.47
CA HIS A 347 0.71 0.22 -6.47
C HIS A 347 -0.79 0.57 -6.46
N PRO A 348 -1.67 -0.33 -5.98
CA PRO A 348 -3.05 0.03 -5.69
C PRO A 348 -3.06 1.06 -4.55
N ILE A 349 -3.29 2.34 -4.87
CA ILE A 349 -2.92 3.49 -4.02
C ILE A 349 -3.43 3.34 -2.59
N GLY A 350 -4.74 3.18 -2.41
CA GLY A 350 -5.35 3.10 -1.08
C GLY A 350 -5.01 1.83 -0.28
N ALA A 351 -4.63 0.75 -0.97
CA ALA A 351 -4.26 -0.53 -0.37
C ALA A 351 -2.79 -0.63 0.02
N SER A 352 -1.90 0.10 -0.67
CA SER A 352 -0.46 -0.14 -0.64
C SER A 352 0.16 -0.08 0.74
N GLY A 353 -0.26 0.86 1.59
CA GLY A 353 0.30 0.96 2.94
C GLY A 353 0.02 -0.27 3.82
N ALA A 354 -1.17 -0.82 3.72
CA ALA A 354 -1.54 -2.07 4.41
C ALA A 354 -0.82 -3.27 3.77
N ARG A 355 -0.73 -3.31 2.43
CA ARG A 355 -0.03 -4.36 1.69
C ARG A 355 1.44 -4.46 2.12
N LEU A 356 2.15 -3.33 2.20
CA LEU A 356 3.54 -3.27 2.65
C LEU A 356 3.71 -3.88 4.06
N LEU A 357 2.80 -3.51 4.97
CA LEU A 357 2.85 -4.05 6.34
C LEU A 357 2.58 -5.55 6.36
N VAL A 358 1.59 -6.05 5.61
CA VAL A 358 1.33 -7.49 5.48
C VAL A 358 2.58 -8.21 4.98
N THR A 359 3.17 -7.76 3.87
CA THR A 359 4.40 -8.35 3.30
C THR A 359 5.57 -8.33 4.30
N LEU A 360 5.76 -7.21 5.02
CA LEU A 360 6.80 -7.10 6.05
C LEU A 360 6.64 -8.15 7.16
N LEU A 361 5.42 -8.34 7.67
CA LEU A 361 5.13 -9.31 8.74
C LEU A 361 5.48 -10.73 8.32
N TYR A 362 5.03 -11.15 7.14
CA TYR A 362 5.33 -12.49 6.61
C TYR A 362 6.80 -12.65 6.24
N ALA A 363 7.45 -11.60 5.72
CA ALA A 363 8.88 -11.62 5.43
C ALA A 363 9.74 -11.75 6.69
N LEU A 364 9.39 -11.08 7.79
CA LEU A 364 10.04 -11.22 9.10
C LEU A 364 9.90 -12.65 9.60
N ARG A 365 8.68 -13.20 9.61
CA ARG A 365 8.39 -14.56 10.05
C ARG A 365 9.16 -15.61 9.24
N ALA A 366 9.09 -15.54 7.92
CA ALA A 366 9.74 -16.52 7.03
C ALA A 366 11.27 -16.51 7.15
N ARG A 367 11.86 -15.39 7.56
CA ARG A 367 13.31 -15.23 7.73
C ARG A 367 13.78 -15.34 9.18
N GLY A 368 12.91 -15.63 10.14
CA GLY A 368 13.24 -15.64 11.57
C GLY A 368 13.79 -14.31 12.08
N LYS A 369 13.28 -13.19 11.50
CA LYS A 369 13.65 -11.82 11.86
C LYS A 369 12.57 -11.20 12.74
N ARG A 370 12.94 -10.14 13.48
CA ARG A 370 12.04 -9.58 14.49
C ARG A 370 11.64 -8.13 14.21
N ARG A 371 12.58 -7.24 13.91
CA ARG A 371 12.34 -5.80 13.83
C ARG A 371 12.16 -5.35 12.40
N GLY A 372 11.02 -4.75 12.12
CA GLY A 372 10.69 -4.23 10.80
C GLY A 372 10.20 -2.80 10.84
N ILE A 373 10.49 -2.05 9.78
CA ILE A 373 9.93 -0.73 9.54
C ILE A 373 9.25 -0.74 8.17
N VAL A 374 8.00 -0.28 8.15
CA VAL A 374 7.25 0.00 6.93
C VAL A 374 7.13 1.51 6.77
N SER A 375 7.31 2.04 5.54
CA SER A 375 7.10 3.45 5.23
C SER A 375 6.66 3.65 3.79
N LEU A 376 5.94 4.74 3.53
CA LEU A 376 5.63 5.16 2.17
C LEU A 376 5.46 6.66 2.08
N CYS A 377 5.83 7.18 0.90
CA CYS A 377 5.59 8.55 0.48
C CYS A 377 4.13 8.74 0.08
N LEU A 378 3.67 9.96 0.17
CA LEU A 378 2.30 10.37 -0.15
C LEU A 378 2.33 11.61 -1.04
N GLY A 379 1.37 11.75 -1.95
CA GLY A 379 1.11 13.02 -2.61
C GLY A 379 0.92 14.15 -1.59
N GLY A 380 1.38 15.35 -1.92
CA GLY A 380 1.38 16.50 -1.02
C GLY A 380 2.63 16.62 -0.14
N GLY A 381 3.69 15.85 -0.40
CA GLY A 381 4.97 15.97 0.32
C GLY A 381 5.04 15.24 1.64
N GLU A 382 4.16 14.29 1.89
CA GLU A 382 4.10 13.61 3.17
C GLU A 382 4.65 12.17 3.14
N ALA A 383 4.86 11.60 4.33
CA ALA A 383 5.14 10.20 4.55
C ALA A 383 4.54 9.70 5.86
N VAL A 384 4.21 8.42 5.90
CA VAL A 384 3.88 7.69 7.12
C VAL A 384 4.85 6.51 7.30
N ALA A 385 5.14 6.16 8.54
CA ALA A 385 5.97 5.02 8.90
C ALA A 385 5.48 4.34 10.18
N LEU A 386 5.76 3.05 10.30
CA LEU A 386 5.40 2.24 11.44
C LEU A 386 6.51 1.21 11.72
N ALA A 387 6.88 1.07 13.01
CA ALA A 387 7.80 0.04 13.48
C ALA A 387 7.02 -1.12 14.11
N VAL A 388 7.39 -2.33 13.76
CA VAL A 388 6.83 -3.57 14.31
C VAL A 388 7.92 -4.48 14.84
N GLU A 389 7.59 -5.25 15.87
CA GLU A 389 8.42 -6.34 16.35
C GLU A 389 7.64 -7.64 16.30
N ALA A 390 8.09 -8.58 15.45
CA ALA A 390 7.49 -9.91 15.31
C ALA A 390 7.64 -10.70 16.63
N THR A 391 6.63 -11.51 16.94
CA THR A 391 6.53 -12.31 18.19
C THR A 391 7.05 -13.72 17.99
#